data_ca24de5eecce0a800ef91268c7806b72
#
_entry.id   ca24de5eecce0a800ef91268c7806b72
#
_cell.length_a   1.000
_cell.length_b   1.000
_cell.length_c   1.000
_cell.angle_alpha   90.00
_cell.angle_beta   90.00
_cell.angle_gamma   90.00
#
_symmetry.space_group_name_H-M   'P 1'
#
loop_
_entity.id
_entity.type
_entity.pdbx_description
1 polymer ?
#
loop_
_entity_poly.entity_id
_entity_poly.type
_entity_poly.pdbx_seq_one_letter_code
_entity_poly.pdbx_strand_id
1 'polypeptide(L)'
;LKFTHQVPWPTRWYSPGIMGPFSFVPFMECYHGILSMDHVIQGSLTVQGETIDFTDGRGYMEKDWGRSFPSGYIWMQSNHFTESGISVKASVAKIPWLGSSFVGFIAGVWLHDRLIEFTTYNFTKLRKSFADQEKVEVIMENGNYRLELLASRSVATQLASPILWFIDGRIEESMTSQIDLMLFDKKSGQ
;
A
#
# COMPACT_ATOMS: atom_id res chain seq x y z
N LEU A 1 18.22 3.43 -14.35
CA LEU A 1 17.06 4.28 -14.06
C LEU A 1 17.42 5.33 -13.02
N LYS A 2 16.85 6.53 -13.14
CA LYS A 2 16.95 7.62 -12.17
C LYS A 2 15.54 7.98 -11.69
N PHE A 3 15.34 8.08 -10.38
CA PHE A 3 14.09 8.45 -9.75
C PHE A 3 14.16 9.87 -9.22
N THR A 4 13.22 10.72 -9.61
CA THR A 4 13.16 12.14 -9.25
C THR A 4 11.76 12.53 -8.77
N HIS A 5 11.63 13.68 -8.09
CA HIS A 5 10.35 14.17 -7.55
C HIS A 5 9.64 13.15 -6.65
N GLN A 6 10.41 12.50 -5.79
CA GLN A 6 9.88 11.51 -4.84
C GLN A 6 8.92 12.15 -3.85
N VAL A 7 7.84 11.44 -3.57
CA VAL A 7 6.83 11.80 -2.57
C VAL A 7 6.92 10.81 -1.39
N PRO A 8 7.79 11.08 -0.40
CA PRO A 8 7.96 10.18 0.72
C PRO A 8 6.76 10.21 1.67
N TRP A 9 6.53 9.09 2.38
CA TRP A 9 5.61 9.10 3.52
C TRP A 9 6.12 10.02 4.63
N PRO A 10 5.27 10.86 5.25
CA PRO A 10 5.71 11.80 6.27
C PRO A 10 6.37 11.09 7.47
N THR A 11 7.50 11.64 7.90
CA THR A 11 8.24 11.16 9.07
C THR A 11 8.06 12.12 10.24
N ARG A 12 7.65 11.59 11.41
CA ARG A 12 7.51 12.33 12.66
C ARG A 12 8.23 11.55 13.77
N TRP A 13 8.67 12.22 14.81
CA TRP A 13 9.41 11.58 15.92
C TRP A 13 8.62 10.44 16.60
N TYR A 14 7.29 10.53 16.63
CA TYR A 14 6.38 9.50 17.17
C TYR A 14 5.82 8.56 16.11
N SER A 15 6.09 8.83 14.85
CA SER A 15 5.64 8.07 13.69
C SER A 15 6.71 8.15 12.59
N PRO A 16 7.78 7.34 12.70
CA PRO A 16 8.94 7.42 11.79
C PRO A 16 8.66 6.81 10.40
N GLY A 17 7.41 6.61 10.05
CA GLY A 17 6.97 6.09 8.76
C GLY A 17 5.54 5.59 8.83
N ILE A 18 5.14 4.83 7.82
CA ILE A 18 3.76 4.36 7.63
C ILE A 18 3.24 3.46 8.77
N MET A 19 4.12 2.77 9.48
CA MET A 19 3.77 1.94 10.64
C MET A 19 3.42 2.77 11.89
N GLY A 20 3.67 4.08 11.87
CA GLY A 20 3.41 4.94 13.02
C GLY A 20 4.12 4.46 14.28
N PRO A 21 3.44 4.46 15.43
CA PRO A 21 4.01 3.98 16.69
C PRO A 21 4.43 2.51 16.68
N PHE A 22 3.85 1.70 15.81
CA PHE A 22 4.22 0.29 15.67
C PHE A 22 5.64 0.08 15.13
N SER A 23 6.25 1.09 14.52
CA SER A 23 7.67 1.06 14.13
C SER A 23 8.62 0.85 15.31
N PHE A 24 8.20 1.16 16.53
CA PHE A 24 8.99 0.98 17.76
C PHE A 24 8.78 -0.38 18.42
N VAL A 25 7.88 -1.20 17.92
CA VAL A 25 7.59 -2.52 18.51
C VAL A 25 8.60 -3.55 17.97
N PRO A 26 9.47 -4.15 18.79
CA PRO A 26 10.61 -4.95 18.31
C PRO A 26 10.26 -6.37 17.85
N PHE A 27 9.03 -6.83 18.06
CA PHE A 27 8.60 -8.22 17.80
C PHE A 27 7.57 -8.34 16.67
N MET A 28 7.40 -7.33 15.85
CA MET A 28 6.54 -7.42 14.66
C MET A 28 7.09 -8.44 13.68
N GLU A 29 6.22 -9.25 13.08
CA GLU A 29 6.63 -10.22 12.06
C GLU A 29 7.05 -9.55 10.76
N CYS A 30 6.36 -8.48 10.39
CA CYS A 30 6.65 -7.69 9.20
C CYS A 30 6.59 -6.20 9.54
N TYR A 31 7.58 -5.48 9.06
CA TYR A 31 7.61 -4.02 9.03
C TYR A 31 7.42 -3.56 7.60
N HIS A 32 6.85 -2.39 7.46
CA HIS A 32 6.40 -1.83 6.21
C HIS A 32 6.86 -0.38 6.09
N GLY A 33 7.40 0.01 4.96
CA GLY A 33 7.91 1.35 4.73
C GLY A 33 7.67 1.83 3.30
N ILE A 34 7.01 2.98 3.14
CA ILE A 34 6.87 3.65 1.86
C ILE A 34 7.99 4.68 1.72
N LEU A 35 8.84 4.48 0.70
CA LEU A 35 9.90 5.41 0.35
C LEU A 35 9.39 6.51 -0.58
N SER A 36 8.43 6.16 -1.48
CA SER A 36 7.82 7.14 -2.37
C SER A 36 6.44 6.68 -2.81
N MET A 37 5.41 7.47 -2.54
CA MET A 37 4.04 7.26 -3.04
C MET A 37 3.97 7.45 -4.55
N ASP A 38 4.82 8.31 -5.08
CA ASP A 38 4.89 8.65 -6.49
C ASP A 38 6.24 9.28 -6.82
N HIS A 39 6.77 9.02 -8.01
CA HIS A 39 7.98 9.66 -8.51
C HIS A 39 8.08 9.55 -10.03
N VAL A 40 8.86 10.41 -10.62
CA VAL A 40 9.18 10.36 -12.05
C VAL A 40 10.38 9.45 -12.27
N ILE A 41 10.29 8.59 -13.29
CA ILE A 41 11.37 7.70 -13.72
C ILE A 41 12.02 8.31 -14.98
N GLN A 42 13.34 8.27 -15.04
CA GLN A 42 14.13 8.65 -16.20
C GLN A 42 15.11 7.56 -16.56
N GLY A 43 15.27 7.33 -17.87
CA GLY A 43 16.22 6.37 -18.42
C GLY A 43 15.59 5.06 -18.86
N SER A 44 16.44 4.11 -19.22
CA SER A 44 16.03 2.83 -19.78
C SER A 44 16.58 1.64 -18.98
N LEU A 45 15.98 0.49 -19.16
CA LEU A 45 16.40 -0.79 -18.61
C LEU A 45 16.47 -1.83 -19.73
N THR A 46 17.60 -2.54 -19.82
CA THR A 46 17.74 -3.64 -20.76
C THR A 46 17.61 -4.96 -20.04
N VAL A 47 16.64 -5.78 -20.45
CA VAL A 47 16.37 -7.12 -19.89
C VAL A 47 16.35 -8.11 -21.04
N GLN A 48 17.17 -9.15 -20.97
CA GLN A 48 17.26 -10.21 -21.99
C GLN A 48 17.50 -9.69 -23.42
N GLY A 49 18.25 -8.56 -23.54
CA GLY A 49 18.55 -7.93 -24.82
C GLY A 49 17.51 -6.94 -25.34
N GLU A 50 16.34 -6.86 -24.72
CA GLU A 50 15.32 -5.85 -25.03
C GLU A 50 15.48 -4.63 -24.14
N THR A 51 15.49 -3.43 -24.76
CA THR A 51 15.60 -2.16 -24.05
C THR A 51 14.24 -1.49 -23.96
N ILE A 52 13.81 -1.23 -22.73
CA ILE A 52 12.55 -0.56 -22.41
C ILE A 52 12.90 0.85 -21.91
N ASP A 53 12.32 1.86 -22.54
CA ASP A 53 12.45 3.26 -22.12
C ASP A 53 11.38 3.58 -21.07
N PHE A 54 11.82 4.07 -19.91
CA PHE A 54 10.97 4.49 -18.79
C PHE A 54 10.95 6.02 -18.64
N THR A 55 11.48 6.76 -19.60
CA THR A 55 11.54 8.23 -19.52
C THR A 55 10.13 8.81 -19.35
N ASP A 56 9.99 9.71 -18.37
CA ASP A 56 8.71 10.29 -17.90
C ASP A 56 7.69 9.29 -17.34
N GLY A 57 8.13 8.07 -17.10
CA GLY A 57 7.36 7.05 -16.39
C GLY A 57 7.10 7.45 -14.94
N ARG A 58 6.09 6.85 -14.35
CA ARG A 58 5.74 7.02 -12.93
C ARG A 58 6.01 5.77 -12.14
N GLY A 59 6.54 5.93 -10.94
CA GLY A 59 6.88 4.83 -10.07
C GLY A 59 6.36 5.00 -8.65
N TYR A 60 6.34 3.88 -7.95
CA TYR A 60 6.06 3.74 -6.53
C TYR A 60 7.22 2.97 -5.91
N MET A 61 7.57 3.25 -4.66
CA MET A 61 8.64 2.55 -3.97
C MET A 61 8.27 2.23 -2.54
N GLU A 62 8.29 0.96 -2.22
CA GLU A 62 7.98 0.40 -0.92
C GLU A 62 9.05 -0.60 -0.52
N LYS A 63 9.17 -0.83 0.77
CA LYS A 63 10.08 -1.80 1.36
C LYS A 63 9.41 -2.48 2.54
N ASP A 64 9.39 -3.81 2.50
CA ASP A 64 9.01 -4.63 3.63
C ASP A 64 10.21 -5.37 4.19
N TRP A 65 10.24 -5.55 5.49
CA TRP A 65 11.30 -6.33 6.15
C TRP A 65 10.76 -6.99 7.41
N GLY A 66 11.33 -8.14 7.75
CA GLY A 66 10.90 -8.93 8.89
C GLY A 66 11.20 -10.39 8.69
N ARG A 67 10.50 -11.24 9.41
CA ARG A 67 10.71 -12.71 9.43
C ARG A 67 9.58 -13.49 8.78
N SER A 68 8.42 -12.89 8.59
CA SER A 68 7.24 -13.56 8.02
C SER A 68 6.28 -12.53 7.45
N PHE A 69 5.54 -12.87 6.40
CA PHE A 69 4.34 -12.13 6.05
C PHE A 69 3.18 -12.49 6.98
N PRO A 70 2.18 -11.58 7.15
CA PRO A 70 0.95 -11.88 7.87
C PRO A 70 0.23 -13.10 7.27
N SER A 71 -0.43 -13.89 8.12
CA SER A 71 -1.16 -15.10 7.68
C SER A 71 -2.34 -14.83 6.74
N GLY A 72 -2.79 -13.59 6.66
CA GLY A 72 -3.82 -13.12 5.73
C GLY A 72 -3.71 -11.62 5.59
N TYR A 73 -3.71 -11.13 4.35
CA TYR A 73 -3.65 -9.71 4.07
C TYR A 73 -4.28 -9.36 2.72
N ILE A 74 -4.64 -8.11 2.58
CA ILE A 74 -4.96 -7.40 1.35
C ILE A 74 -3.89 -6.34 1.19
N TRP A 75 -3.32 -6.23 0.00
CA TRP A 75 -2.42 -5.16 -0.38
C TRP A 75 -2.81 -4.62 -1.75
N MET A 76 -2.90 -3.31 -1.88
CA MET A 76 -3.24 -2.62 -3.11
C MET A 76 -2.39 -1.37 -3.27
N GLN A 77 -1.95 -1.12 -4.49
CA GLN A 77 -1.24 0.11 -4.88
C GLN A 77 -1.58 0.49 -6.32
N SER A 78 -1.77 1.77 -6.57
CA SER A 78 -1.79 2.35 -7.91
C SER A 78 -1.40 3.83 -7.86
N ASN A 79 -0.65 4.27 -8.88
CA ASN A 79 -0.40 5.68 -9.19
C ASN A 79 -0.73 5.99 -10.67
N HIS A 80 -1.50 5.12 -11.31
CA HIS A 80 -1.89 5.19 -12.72
C HIS A 80 -3.39 5.53 -12.87
N PHE A 81 -3.80 6.65 -12.28
CA PHE A 81 -5.14 7.19 -12.47
C PHE A 81 -5.22 8.08 -13.71
N THR A 82 -6.44 8.27 -14.24
CA THR A 82 -6.68 9.17 -15.38
C THR A 82 -6.22 10.60 -15.08
N GLU A 83 -6.42 11.04 -13.86
CA GLU A 83 -5.91 12.32 -13.37
C GLU A 83 -4.51 12.12 -12.78
N SER A 84 -3.56 12.96 -13.20
CA SER A 84 -2.19 12.91 -12.68
C SER A 84 -2.09 13.46 -11.25
N GLY A 85 -1.05 13.07 -10.50
CA GLY A 85 -0.86 13.52 -9.12
C GLY A 85 -1.71 12.77 -8.09
N ILE A 86 -2.29 11.64 -8.48
CA ILE A 86 -3.02 10.73 -7.58
C ILE A 86 -2.24 9.44 -7.43
N SER A 87 -2.06 9.01 -6.19
CA SER A 87 -1.52 7.70 -5.85
C SER A 87 -2.23 7.15 -4.62
N VAL A 88 -2.49 5.86 -4.61
CA VAL A 88 -3.07 5.16 -3.46
C VAL A 88 -2.22 3.96 -3.09
N LYS A 89 -2.09 3.74 -1.81
CA LYS A 89 -1.61 2.49 -1.23
C LYS A 89 -2.54 2.11 -0.08
N ALA A 90 -2.96 0.86 -0.03
CA ALA A 90 -3.74 0.33 1.08
C ALA A 90 -3.33 -1.08 1.44
N SER A 91 -3.26 -1.36 2.73
CA SER A 91 -3.11 -2.71 3.25
C SER A 91 -4.01 -2.95 4.46
N VAL A 92 -4.54 -4.16 4.54
CA VAL A 92 -5.28 -4.69 5.68
C VAL A 92 -4.68 -6.04 5.99
N ALA A 93 -4.28 -6.28 7.23
CA ALA A 93 -3.58 -7.50 7.58
C ALA A 93 -4.00 -8.02 8.96
N LYS A 94 -3.95 -9.35 9.12
CA LYS A 94 -4.09 -10.00 10.43
C LYS A 94 -2.74 -9.98 11.13
N ILE A 95 -2.59 -9.13 12.14
CA ILE A 95 -1.36 -8.90 12.86
C ILE A 95 -1.32 -9.75 14.13
N PRO A 96 -0.36 -10.67 14.30
CA PRO A 96 -0.15 -11.38 15.56
C PRO A 96 0.22 -10.41 16.68
N TRP A 97 -0.41 -10.56 17.85
CA TRP A 97 -0.20 -9.68 18.99
C TRP A 97 -0.40 -10.39 20.32
N LEU A 98 0.66 -10.56 21.11
CA LEU A 98 0.64 -11.07 22.49
C LEU A 98 -0.24 -12.31 22.71
N GLY A 99 -0.07 -13.33 21.87
CA GLY A 99 -0.85 -14.59 21.95
C GLY A 99 -2.23 -14.54 21.29
N SER A 100 -2.60 -13.43 20.70
CA SER A 100 -3.82 -13.22 19.93
C SER A 100 -3.51 -12.57 18.57
N SER A 101 -4.49 -11.97 17.94
CA SER A 101 -4.30 -11.18 16.72
C SER A 101 -5.32 -10.06 16.63
N PHE A 102 -4.98 -8.99 15.93
CA PHE A 102 -5.92 -7.94 15.55
C PHE A 102 -5.83 -7.64 14.05
N VAL A 103 -6.84 -6.99 13.51
CA VAL A 103 -6.82 -6.50 12.14
C VAL A 103 -6.18 -5.11 12.12
N GLY A 104 -4.96 -5.04 11.62
CA GLY A 104 -4.26 -3.79 11.35
C GLY A 104 -4.54 -3.32 9.94
N PHE A 105 -4.61 -2.02 9.73
CA PHE A 105 -4.77 -1.45 8.40
C PHE A 105 -4.04 -0.11 8.27
N ILE A 106 -3.59 0.15 7.07
CA ILE A 106 -2.91 1.39 6.70
C ILE A 106 -3.28 1.70 5.26
N ALA A 107 -3.77 2.91 5.00
CA ALA A 107 -3.91 3.43 3.65
C ALA A 107 -3.47 4.89 3.58
N GLY A 108 -2.96 5.28 2.43
CA GLY A 108 -2.64 6.64 2.08
C GLY A 108 -3.14 6.96 0.68
N VAL A 109 -3.78 8.10 0.55
CA VAL A 109 -4.14 8.69 -0.73
C VAL A 109 -3.32 9.97 -0.90
N TRP A 110 -2.38 9.94 -1.82
CA TRP A 110 -1.71 11.13 -2.29
C TRP A 110 -2.62 11.81 -3.31
N LEU A 111 -3.00 13.03 -3.03
CA LEU A 111 -3.89 13.81 -3.87
C LEU A 111 -3.22 15.16 -4.14
N HIS A 112 -2.64 15.31 -5.34
CA HIS A 112 -1.87 16.45 -5.85
C HIS A 112 -0.66 16.81 -4.98
N ASP A 113 -0.86 17.41 -3.81
CA ASP A 113 0.19 17.95 -2.95
C ASP A 113 0.04 17.56 -1.48
N ARG A 114 -0.95 16.72 -1.16
CA ARG A 114 -1.23 16.29 0.22
C ARG A 114 -1.45 14.80 0.33
N LEU A 115 -1.01 14.23 1.45
CA LEU A 115 -1.29 12.86 1.83
C LEU A 115 -2.47 12.81 2.81
N ILE A 116 -3.48 12.02 2.48
CA ILE A 116 -4.61 11.70 3.36
C ILE A 116 -4.38 10.30 3.92
N GLU A 117 -4.26 10.21 5.23
CA GLU A 117 -3.87 8.98 5.92
C GLU A 117 -5.08 8.30 6.57
N PHE A 118 -5.18 6.98 6.42
CA PHE A 118 -6.15 6.10 7.09
C PHE A 118 -5.39 4.97 7.77
N THR A 119 -5.28 5.03 9.09
CA THR A 119 -4.43 4.08 9.82
C THR A 119 -5.11 3.58 11.07
N THR A 120 -4.68 2.41 11.56
CA THR A 120 -5.15 1.84 12.84
C THR A 120 -4.92 2.79 14.01
N TYR A 121 -3.94 3.69 13.92
CA TYR A 121 -3.48 4.55 15.01
C TYR A 121 -3.92 6.03 14.88
N ASN A 122 -4.76 6.40 13.91
CA ASN A 122 -5.23 7.79 13.72
C ASN A 122 -6.77 7.95 13.80
N PHE A 123 -7.42 7.09 14.60
CA PHE A 123 -8.88 7.07 14.79
C PHE A 123 -9.70 6.73 13.54
N THR A 124 -9.08 6.21 12.50
CA THR A 124 -9.78 5.63 11.35
C THR A 124 -10.50 4.35 11.74
N LYS A 125 -11.66 4.13 11.15
CA LYS A 125 -12.42 2.88 11.27
C LYS A 125 -12.37 2.13 9.94
N LEU A 126 -12.00 0.86 9.99
CA LEU A 126 -12.19 -0.07 8.88
C LEU A 126 -13.66 -0.45 8.83
N ARG A 127 -14.38 0.01 7.81
CA ARG A 127 -15.81 -0.24 7.63
C ARG A 127 -16.09 -1.52 6.88
N LYS A 128 -15.21 -1.84 5.92
CA LYS A 128 -15.29 -3.07 5.14
C LYS A 128 -13.89 -3.53 4.75
N SER A 129 -13.70 -4.81 4.75
CA SER A 129 -12.55 -5.51 4.17
C SER A 129 -13.08 -6.84 3.66
N PHE A 130 -13.13 -6.98 2.35
CA PHE A 130 -13.72 -8.12 1.68
C PHE A 130 -12.85 -8.52 0.49
N ALA A 131 -12.66 -9.80 0.30
CA ALA A 131 -11.97 -10.35 -0.87
C ALA A 131 -12.62 -11.68 -1.26
N ASP A 132 -12.91 -11.85 -2.53
CA ASP A 132 -13.34 -13.11 -3.14
C ASP A 132 -12.52 -13.39 -4.42
N GLN A 133 -13.03 -14.25 -5.29
CA GLN A 133 -12.35 -14.60 -6.54
C GLN A 133 -12.44 -13.53 -7.62
N GLU A 134 -13.36 -12.59 -7.52
CA GLU A 134 -13.64 -11.58 -8.54
C GLU A 134 -13.13 -10.19 -8.16
N LYS A 135 -13.24 -9.85 -6.86
CA LYS A 135 -12.96 -8.49 -6.39
C LYS A 135 -12.38 -8.43 -4.98
N VAL A 136 -11.77 -7.30 -4.70
CA VAL A 136 -11.36 -6.88 -3.36
C VAL A 136 -11.97 -5.53 -3.06
N GLU A 137 -12.57 -5.37 -1.89
CA GLU A 137 -13.25 -4.14 -1.48
C GLU A 137 -12.77 -3.72 -0.09
N VAL A 138 -12.30 -2.49 0.02
CA VAL A 138 -11.85 -1.91 1.29
C VAL A 138 -12.51 -0.55 1.49
N ILE A 139 -13.15 -0.36 2.65
CA ILE A 139 -13.76 0.91 3.03
C ILE A 139 -13.18 1.35 4.37
N MET A 140 -12.59 2.54 4.39
CA MET A 140 -12.03 3.17 5.58
C MET A 140 -12.65 4.55 5.80
N GLU A 141 -12.82 4.94 7.05
CA GLU A 141 -13.47 6.21 7.39
C GLU A 141 -12.86 6.81 8.65
N ASN A 142 -12.56 8.09 8.59
CA ASN A 142 -12.18 8.91 9.75
C ASN A 142 -13.12 10.12 9.94
N GLY A 143 -12.75 11.03 10.79
CA GLY A 143 -13.58 12.22 11.09
C GLY A 143 -13.82 13.13 9.87
N ASN A 144 -12.89 13.17 8.91
CA ASN A 144 -12.92 14.09 7.78
C ASN A 144 -13.23 13.42 6.45
N TYR A 145 -12.78 12.16 6.25
CA TYR A 145 -12.81 11.49 4.95
C TYR A 145 -13.38 10.09 5.04
N ARG A 146 -13.96 9.64 3.93
CA ARG A 146 -14.29 8.25 3.66
C ARG A 146 -13.59 7.82 2.37
N LEU A 147 -12.83 6.75 2.45
CA LEU A 147 -12.14 6.12 1.34
C LEU A 147 -12.83 4.80 1.00
N GLU A 148 -13.16 4.62 -0.26
CA GLU A 148 -13.65 3.36 -0.82
C GLU A 148 -12.73 2.93 -1.95
N LEU A 149 -12.25 1.71 -1.87
CA LEU A 149 -11.40 1.07 -2.87
C LEU A 149 -12.07 -0.21 -3.34
N LEU A 150 -12.25 -0.33 -4.63
CA LEU A 150 -12.73 -1.53 -5.30
C LEU A 150 -11.68 -1.97 -6.31
N ALA A 151 -11.09 -3.14 -6.12
CA ALA A 151 -10.16 -3.71 -7.07
C ALA A 151 -10.78 -4.93 -7.76
N SER A 152 -10.74 -4.97 -9.09
CA SER A 152 -11.10 -6.16 -9.86
C SER A 152 -9.90 -7.11 -9.90
N ARG A 153 -10.11 -8.37 -9.54
CA ARG A 153 -9.06 -9.38 -9.67
C ARG A 153 -8.77 -9.67 -11.12
N SER A 154 -7.51 -9.84 -11.46
CA SER A 154 -7.04 -10.25 -12.76
C SER A 154 -6.02 -11.37 -12.64
N VAL A 155 -5.38 -11.74 -13.73
CA VAL A 155 -4.33 -12.76 -13.72
C VAL A 155 -3.27 -12.40 -12.70
N ALA A 156 -3.00 -13.32 -11.79
CA ALA A 156 -2.02 -13.16 -10.72
C ALA A 156 -0.80 -14.05 -10.97
N THR A 157 0.34 -13.60 -10.50
CA THR A 157 1.59 -14.36 -10.47
C THR A 157 1.86 -14.82 -9.04
N GLN A 158 2.23 -16.08 -8.91
CA GLN A 158 2.66 -16.60 -7.61
C GLN A 158 4.10 -16.16 -7.33
N LEU A 159 4.28 -15.52 -6.19
CA LEU A 159 5.58 -15.09 -5.70
C LEU A 159 5.98 -15.87 -4.45
N ALA A 160 7.28 -16.10 -4.29
CA ALA A 160 7.83 -16.67 -3.09
C ALA A 160 7.74 -15.68 -1.92
N SER A 161 7.33 -16.14 -0.75
CA SER A 161 7.17 -15.30 0.43
C SER A 161 7.81 -15.92 1.68
N PRO A 162 8.29 -15.10 2.64
CA PRO A 162 8.85 -15.59 3.88
C PRO A 162 7.78 -16.12 4.82
N ILE A 163 8.05 -17.27 5.43
CA ILE A 163 7.34 -17.83 6.58
C ILE A 163 8.37 -18.19 7.63
N LEU A 164 8.36 -17.50 8.77
CA LEU A 164 9.24 -17.77 9.92
C LEU A 164 10.73 -17.98 9.52
N TRP A 165 11.29 -17.01 8.76
CA TRP A 165 12.67 -16.98 8.25
C TRP A 165 12.97 -17.81 6.99
N PHE A 166 12.06 -18.65 6.51
CA PHE A 166 12.21 -19.46 5.31
C PHE A 166 11.37 -18.89 4.15
N ILE A 167 11.84 -19.02 2.91
CA ILE A 167 11.12 -18.57 1.70
C ILE A 167 10.26 -19.74 1.16
N ASP A 168 9.41 -20.30 2.01
CA ASP A 168 8.56 -21.45 1.69
C ASP A 168 7.12 -21.09 1.37
N GLY A 169 6.71 -19.85 1.69
CA GLY A 169 5.38 -19.35 1.39
C GLY A 169 5.16 -19.00 -0.08
N ARG A 170 3.89 -18.84 -0.44
CA ARG A 170 3.47 -18.31 -1.73
C ARG A 170 2.40 -17.27 -1.51
N ILE A 171 2.50 -16.19 -2.26
CA ILE A 171 1.49 -15.13 -2.34
C ILE A 171 1.10 -14.94 -3.81
N GLU A 172 -0.06 -14.38 -4.05
CA GLU A 172 -0.53 -14.06 -5.37
C GLU A 172 -0.61 -12.54 -5.52
N GLU A 173 0.07 -12.01 -6.54
CA GLU A 173 0.05 -10.59 -6.87
C GLU A 173 -0.32 -10.41 -8.34
N SER A 174 -1.17 -9.43 -8.61
CA SER A 174 -1.55 -9.02 -9.96
C SER A 174 -1.03 -7.61 -10.23
N MET A 175 -0.31 -7.48 -11.35
CA MET A 175 0.17 -6.20 -11.85
C MET A 175 -0.82 -5.50 -12.78
N THR A 176 -1.94 -6.13 -13.10
CA THR A 176 -2.91 -5.66 -14.11
C THR A 176 -4.32 -5.49 -13.56
N SER A 177 -4.51 -5.64 -12.26
CA SER A 177 -5.78 -5.35 -11.59
C SER A 177 -6.12 -3.86 -11.68
N GLN A 178 -7.39 -3.55 -11.93
CA GLN A 178 -7.90 -2.19 -11.89
C GLN A 178 -8.36 -1.85 -10.48
N ILE A 179 -8.09 -0.61 -10.06
CA ILE A 179 -8.52 -0.06 -8.78
C ILE A 179 -9.40 1.16 -9.04
N ASP A 180 -10.65 1.09 -8.63
CA ASP A 180 -11.54 2.24 -8.53
C ASP A 180 -11.37 2.86 -7.14
N LEU A 181 -11.11 4.16 -7.12
CA LEU A 181 -10.91 4.94 -5.90
C LEU A 181 -11.98 6.00 -5.79
N MET A 182 -12.71 5.99 -4.66
CA MET A 182 -13.63 7.07 -4.28
C MET A 182 -13.19 7.63 -2.94
N LEU A 183 -12.99 8.95 -2.90
CA LEU A 183 -12.62 9.69 -1.71
C LEU A 183 -13.65 10.78 -1.45
N PHE A 184 -14.36 10.66 -0.34
CA PHE A 184 -15.40 11.62 0.06
C PHE A 184 -14.87 12.51 1.17
N ASP A 185 -14.94 13.84 0.96
CA ASP A 185 -14.72 14.82 2.01
C ASP A 185 -16.04 15.06 2.75
N LYS A 186 -16.10 14.64 4.02
CA LYS A 186 -17.32 14.71 4.84
C LYS A 186 -17.72 16.13 5.24
N LYS A 187 -16.81 17.10 5.09
CA LYS A 187 -17.09 18.51 5.40
C LYS A 187 -17.72 19.24 4.22
N SER A 188 -17.27 18.93 3.02
CA SER A 188 -17.81 19.54 1.79
C SER A 188 -19.06 18.83 1.25
N GLY A 189 -19.29 17.57 1.68
CA GLY A 189 -20.36 16.73 1.16
C GLY A 189 -20.11 16.26 -0.28
N GLN A 190 -18.86 16.37 -0.74
CA GLN A 190 -18.38 15.92 -2.05
C GLN A 190 -17.45 14.73 -1.91
#